data_8a24f89cc28325cfbb47388a59d47d36
#
_entry.id   8a24f89cc28325cfbb47388a59d47d36
#
_cell.length_a   1.000
_cell.length_b   1.000
_cell.length_c   1.000
_cell.angle_alpha   90.00
_cell.angle_beta   90.00
_cell.angle_gamma   90.00
#
_symmetry.space_group_name_H-M   'P 1'
#
loop_
_entity.id
_entity.type
_entity.pdbx_description
1 polymer ?
#
loop_
_entity_poly.entity_id
_entity_poly.type
_entity_poly.pdbx_seq_one_letter_code
_entity_poly.pdbx_strand_id
1 'polypeptide(L)'
;AMENAGQLIEDEELRAQIKSCGIGTSATRAEILKKLCNIKYLALNKKTQVITPTLLGEMIFDVVNCSIRQLLNPELTASWEKGLNYVAEGSITEQEYMDKLEHFVRLRTRQVEDSNIQPYLRQFFDAAAVNYKDSSEKNSAKTTGRSTSAAGRSRTCRKPSASK
;
A
#
# COMPACT_ATOMS: atom_id res chain seq x y z
N ALA A 1 -11.64 -2.84 5.70
CA ALA A 1 -10.86 -4.05 5.46
C ALA A 1 -10.00 -4.43 6.67
N MET A 2 -9.05 -3.59 7.14
CA MET A 2 -8.12 -3.93 8.24
C MET A 2 -8.82 -4.30 9.56
N GLU A 3 -9.87 -3.62 9.95
CA GLU A 3 -10.69 -3.94 11.16
C GLU A 3 -11.38 -5.30 11.06
N ASN A 4 -11.81 -5.65 9.86
CA ASN A 4 -12.59 -6.86 9.60
C ASN A 4 -11.75 -7.93 8.90
N ALA A 5 -10.43 -7.90 9.06
CA ALA A 5 -9.53 -8.86 8.42
C ALA A 5 -9.81 -10.32 8.81
N GLY A 6 -10.34 -10.54 10.01
CA GLY A 6 -10.76 -11.85 10.46
C GLY A 6 -11.86 -12.51 9.61
N GLN A 7 -12.65 -11.73 8.86
CA GLN A 7 -13.67 -12.31 7.97
C GLN A 7 -13.08 -13.11 6.81
N LEU A 8 -11.80 -12.90 6.49
CA LEU A 8 -11.08 -13.60 5.44
C LEU A 8 -10.43 -14.90 5.94
N ILE A 9 -10.51 -15.19 7.23
CA ILE A 9 -9.91 -16.38 7.86
C ILE A 9 -10.97 -17.46 7.94
N GLU A 10 -10.68 -18.64 7.38
CA GLU A 10 -11.58 -19.81 7.42
C GLU A 10 -11.54 -20.51 8.77
N ASP A 11 -10.36 -20.62 9.38
CA ASP A 11 -10.16 -21.22 10.70
C ASP A 11 -10.83 -20.37 11.80
N GLU A 12 -11.81 -20.96 12.51
CA GLU A 12 -12.58 -20.25 13.53
C GLU A 12 -11.75 -19.83 14.74
N GLU A 13 -10.76 -20.63 15.10
CA GLU A 13 -9.88 -20.34 16.24
C GLU A 13 -8.97 -19.15 15.93
N LEU A 14 -8.33 -19.16 14.74
CA LEU A 14 -7.52 -18.03 14.26
C LEU A 14 -8.36 -16.79 13.99
N ARG A 15 -9.58 -16.97 13.49
CA ARG A 15 -10.53 -15.88 13.30
C ARG A 15 -10.86 -15.19 14.63
N ALA A 16 -11.07 -15.95 15.70
CA ALA A 16 -11.36 -15.42 17.02
C ALA A 16 -10.22 -14.53 17.56
N GLN A 17 -8.96 -14.85 17.27
CA GLN A 17 -7.80 -14.06 17.69
C GLN A 17 -7.81 -12.65 17.09
N ILE A 18 -8.20 -12.50 15.83
CA ILE A 18 -8.22 -11.19 15.12
C ILE A 18 -9.57 -10.50 15.20
N LYS A 19 -10.65 -11.21 15.57
CA LYS A 19 -12.03 -10.70 15.54
C LYS A 19 -12.20 -9.40 16.34
N SER A 20 -11.51 -9.28 17.45
CA SER A 20 -11.64 -8.12 18.36
C SER A 20 -10.74 -6.93 17.99
N CYS A 21 -9.60 -7.17 17.32
CA CYS A 21 -8.61 -6.13 17.08
C CYS A 21 -8.33 -5.89 15.58
N GLY A 22 -8.59 -6.86 14.69
CA GLY A 22 -8.23 -6.78 13.27
C GLY A 22 -6.72 -6.72 13.06
N ILE A 23 -6.29 -6.21 11.90
CA ILE A 23 -4.88 -5.95 11.60
C ILE A 23 -4.54 -4.53 12.03
N GLY A 24 -3.54 -4.39 12.91
CA GLY A 24 -3.13 -3.13 13.52
C GLY A 24 -4.16 -2.57 14.50
N THR A 25 -3.77 -1.61 15.28
CA THR A 25 -4.65 -0.90 16.22
C THR A 25 -5.36 0.27 15.54
N SER A 26 -6.41 0.81 16.13
CA SER A 26 -7.09 2.02 15.63
C SER A 26 -6.13 3.20 15.45
N ALA A 27 -5.15 3.34 16.35
CA ALA A 27 -4.14 4.40 16.29
C ALA A 27 -3.15 4.20 15.12
N THR A 28 -2.73 2.96 14.86
CA THR A 28 -1.68 2.69 13.85
C THR A 28 -2.22 2.56 12.43
N ARG A 29 -3.50 2.21 12.23
CA ARG A 29 -4.09 2.02 10.89
C ARG A 29 -3.99 3.25 10.01
N ALA A 30 -4.27 4.43 10.57
CA ALA A 30 -4.18 5.69 9.83
C ALA A 30 -2.74 5.98 9.39
N GLU A 31 -1.77 5.72 10.25
CA GLU A 31 -0.35 5.91 9.92
C GLU A 31 0.15 4.91 8.88
N ILE A 32 -0.30 3.65 8.94
CA ILE A 32 0.01 2.63 7.93
C ILE A 32 -0.48 3.09 6.55
N LEU A 33 -1.75 3.51 6.44
CA LEU A 33 -2.31 4.00 5.18
C LEU A 33 -1.57 5.24 4.67
N LYS A 34 -1.27 6.19 5.56
CA LYS A 34 -0.47 7.37 5.23
C LYS A 34 0.92 6.99 4.73
N LYS A 35 1.59 6.04 5.38
CA LYS A 35 2.88 5.52 4.95
C LYS A 35 2.80 4.89 3.57
N LEU A 36 1.81 4.03 3.30
CA LEU A 36 1.61 3.39 1.99
C LEU A 36 1.37 4.41 0.87
N CYS A 37 0.65 5.51 1.15
CA CYS A 37 0.50 6.61 0.20
C CYS A 37 1.81 7.40 0.00
N ASN A 38 2.58 7.65 1.06
CA ASN A 38 3.85 8.37 0.99
C ASN A 38 4.90 7.63 0.16
N ILE A 39 5.02 6.31 0.34
CA ILE A 39 5.91 5.44 -0.45
C ILE A 39 5.35 5.11 -1.83
N LYS A 40 4.18 5.68 -2.17
CA LYS A 40 3.52 5.53 -3.48
C LYS A 40 3.09 4.10 -3.82
N TYR A 41 2.78 3.28 -2.85
CA TYR A 41 2.13 1.99 -3.10
C TYR A 41 0.63 2.16 -3.31
N LEU A 42 0.04 3.13 -2.64
CA LEU A 42 -1.35 3.54 -2.81
C LEU A 42 -1.45 4.99 -3.27
N ALA A 43 -2.48 5.30 -4.03
CA ALA A 43 -2.86 6.65 -4.41
C ALA A 43 -4.22 6.99 -3.81
N LEU A 44 -4.34 8.16 -3.18
CA LEU A 44 -5.59 8.69 -2.66
C LEU A 44 -6.11 9.79 -3.56
N ASN A 45 -7.30 9.61 -4.11
CA ASN A 45 -8.01 10.68 -4.80
C ASN A 45 -8.66 11.62 -3.77
N LYS A 46 -8.13 12.83 -3.62
CA LYS A 46 -8.59 13.80 -2.62
C LYS A 46 -10.04 14.27 -2.82
N LYS A 47 -10.59 14.20 -4.04
CA LYS A 47 -11.97 14.61 -4.33
C LYS A 47 -12.98 13.52 -4.00
N THR A 48 -12.69 12.30 -4.42
CA THR A 48 -13.59 11.14 -4.26
C THR A 48 -13.31 10.34 -2.99
N GLN A 49 -12.18 10.60 -2.31
CA GLN A 49 -11.68 9.83 -1.17
C GLN A 49 -11.47 8.34 -1.47
N VAL A 50 -11.32 7.99 -2.75
CA VAL A 50 -11.06 6.62 -3.19
C VAL A 50 -9.56 6.34 -3.16
N ILE A 51 -9.19 5.24 -2.53
CA ILE A 51 -7.82 4.71 -2.51
C ILE A 51 -7.70 3.65 -3.61
N THR A 52 -6.68 3.79 -4.44
CA THR A 52 -6.35 2.82 -5.50
C THR A 52 -4.89 2.39 -5.39
N PRO A 53 -4.53 1.17 -5.81
CA PRO A 53 -3.13 0.81 -5.96
C PRO A 53 -2.47 1.69 -7.04
N THR A 54 -1.17 1.84 -6.94
CA THR A 54 -0.34 2.38 -8.03
C THR A 54 0.33 1.22 -8.76
N LEU A 55 0.93 1.47 -9.92
CA LEU A 55 1.73 0.44 -10.60
C LEU A 55 2.81 -0.13 -9.68
N LEU A 56 3.52 0.74 -8.93
CA LEU A 56 4.51 0.29 -7.96
C LEU A 56 3.91 -0.59 -6.86
N GLY A 57 2.71 -0.24 -6.39
CA GLY A 57 1.99 -1.04 -5.38
C GLY A 57 1.60 -2.42 -5.90
N GLU A 58 1.10 -2.52 -7.12
CA GLU A 58 0.80 -3.81 -7.77
C GLU A 58 2.07 -4.65 -7.98
N MET A 59 3.15 -4.03 -8.47
CA MET A 59 4.43 -4.71 -8.63
C MET A 59 4.95 -5.32 -7.32
N ILE A 60 4.87 -4.58 -6.22
CA ILE A 60 5.29 -5.10 -4.90
C ILE A 60 4.37 -6.22 -4.43
N PHE A 61 3.06 -6.09 -4.64
CA PHE A 61 2.10 -7.16 -4.34
C PHE A 61 2.45 -8.45 -5.10
N ASP A 62 2.72 -8.36 -6.39
CA ASP A 62 3.08 -9.51 -7.24
C ASP A 62 4.41 -10.15 -6.80
N VAL A 63 5.41 -9.33 -6.44
CA VAL A 63 6.67 -9.84 -5.87
C VAL A 63 6.42 -10.66 -4.62
N VAL A 64 5.64 -10.13 -3.67
CA VAL A 64 5.32 -10.83 -2.42
C VAL A 64 4.48 -12.09 -2.68
N ASN A 65 3.50 -11.99 -3.58
CA ASN A 65 2.63 -13.12 -3.95
C ASN A 65 3.40 -14.28 -4.59
N CYS A 66 4.41 -13.98 -5.41
CA CYS A 66 5.25 -15.00 -6.05
C CYS A 66 6.36 -15.53 -5.14
N SER A 67 6.77 -14.79 -4.10
CA SER A 67 7.85 -15.15 -3.19
C SER A 67 7.36 -15.71 -1.86
N ILE A 68 6.71 -14.89 -1.04
CA ILE A 68 6.25 -15.24 0.32
C ILE A 68 4.74 -14.95 0.43
N ARG A 69 3.93 -15.72 -0.28
CA ARG A 69 2.48 -15.53 -0.33
C ARG A 69 1.81 -15.48 1.06
N GLN A 70 2.38 -16.19 2.02
CA GLN A 70 1.83 -16.21 3.40
C GLN A 70 1.79 -14.82 4.05
N LEU A 71 2.66 -13.89 3.66
CA LEU A 71 2.63 -12.50 4.15
C LEU A 71 1.37 -11.74 3.72
N LEU A 72 0.67 -12.21 2.69
CA LEU A 72 -0.58 -11.63 2.20
C LEU A 72 -1.81 -12.24 2.89
N ASN A 73 -1.62 -13.29 3.70
CA ASN A 73 -2.70 -13.98 4.39
C ASN A 73 -2.82 -13.49 5.84
N PRO A 74 -3.98 -12.99 6.27
CA PRO A 74 -4.21 -12.59 7.66
C PRO A 74 -4.07 -13.73 8.67
N GLU A 75 -4.20 -14.99 8.24
CA GLU A 75 -3.98 -16.17 9.09
C GLU A 75 -2.58 -16.23 9.69
N LEU A 76 -1.55 -15.82 8.93
CA LEU A 76 -0.20 -15.75 9.45
C LEU A 76 -0.11 -14.78 10.63
N THR A 77 -0.71 -13.60 10.51
CA THR A 77 -0.77 -12.63 11.61
C THR A 77 -1.52 -13.21 12.80
N ALA A 78 -2.68 -13.84 12.55
CA ALA A 78 -3.47 -14.47 13.62
C ALA A 78 -2.69 -15.56 14.36
N SER A 79 -1.92 -16.37 13.63
CA SER A 79 -1.12 -17.46 14.23
C SER A 79 0.00 -16.92 15.12
N TRP A 80 0.64 -15.81 14.72
CA TRP A 80 1.67 -15.16 15.55
C TRP A 80 1.07 -14.49 16.77
N GLU A 81 -0.08 -13.81 16.65
CA GLU A 81 -0.81 -13.24 17.79
C GLU A 81 -1.23 -14.33 18.79
N LYS A 82 -1.72 -15.47 18.29
CA LYS A 82 -2.03 -16.65 19.13
C LYS A 82 -0.78 -17.14 19.87
N GLY A 83 0.37 -17.20 19.19
CA GLY A 83 1.65 -17.55 19.80
C GLY A 83 2.04 -16.61 20.94
N LEU A 84 1.83 -15.29 20.79
CA LEU A 84 2.08 -14.32 21.85
C LEU A 84 1.15 -14.52 23.05
N ASN A 85 -0.12 -14.90 22.83
CA ASN A 85 -1.02 -15.24 23.92
C ASN A 85 -0.53 -16.45 24.70
N TYR A 86 -0.02 -17.49 24.03
CA TYR A 86 0.58 -18.64 24.69
C TYR A 86 1.81 -18.29 25.53
N VAL A 87 2.61 -17.34 25.09
CA VAL A 87 3.73 -16.82 25.90
C VAL A 87 3.17 -16.10 27.13
N ALA A 88 2.17 -15.24 26.98
CA ALA A 88 1.55 -14.51 28.08
C ALA A 88 0.88 -15.43 29.12
N GLU A 89 0.32 -16.54 28.69
CA GLU A 89 -0.28 -17.59 29.54
C GLU A 89 0.77 -18.52 30.16
N GLY A 90 2.02 -18.45 29.73
CA GLY A 90 3.09 -19.33 30.19
C GLY A 90 3.05 -20.73 29.60
N SER A 91 2.22 -20.98 28.57
CA SER A 91 2.10 -22.28 27.89
C SER A 91 3.32 -22.61 27.02
N ILE A 92 3.99 -21.59 26.49
CA ILE A 92 5.28 -21.69 25.81
C ILE A 92 6.22 -20.61 26.35
N THR A 93 7.52 -20.85 26.21
CA THR A 93 8.53 -19.86 26.63
C THR A 93 8.73 -18.79 25.56
N GLU A 94 9.19 -17.63 25.99
CA GLU A 94 9.58 -16.55 25.06
C GLU A 94 10.64 -17.04 24.06
N GLN A 95 11.59 -17.83 24.53
CA GLN A 95 12.66 -18.37 23.68
C GLN A 95 12.10 -19.30 22.59
N GLU A 96 11.18 -20.20 22.94
CA GLU A 96 10.54 -21.07 21.93
C GLU A 96 9.76 -20.29 20.88
N TYR A 97 9.09 -19.21 21.29
CA TYR A 97 8.40 -18.33 20.37
C TYR A 97 9.39 -17.64 19.42
N MET A 98 10.48 -17.07 19.96
CA MET A 98 11.51 -16.39 19.17
C MET A 98 12.23 -17.35 18.22
N ASP A 99 12.54 -18.56 18.66
CA ASP A 99 13.17 -19.59 17.81
C ASP A 99 12.28 -19.95 16.61
N LYS A 100 10.95 -20.08 16.82
CA LYS A 100 9.99 -20.32 15.75
C LYS A 100 9.92 -19.15 14.77
N LEU A 101 9.91 -17.92 15.27
CA LEU A 101 9.88 -16.72 14.45
C LEU A 101 11.17 -16.59 13.62
N GLU A 102 12.33 -16.77 14.26
CA GLU A 102 13.62 -16.73 13.58
C GLU A 102 13.74 -17.83 12.51
N HIS A 103 13.31 -19.04 12.84
CA HIS A 103 13.27 -20.15 11.87
C HIS A 103 12.39 -19.82 10.66
N PHE A 104 11.20 -19.27 10.88
CA PHE A 104 10.30 -18.84 9.81
C PHE A 104 10.98 -17.79 8.91
N VAL A 105 11.54 -16.73 9.48
CA VAL A 105 12.21 -15.67 8.72
C VAL A 105 13.37 -16.25 7.91
N ARG A 106 14.23 -17.04 8.54
CA ARG A 106 15.39 -17.66 7.90
C ARG A 106 15.00 -18.58 6.74
N LEU A 107 13.98 -19.43 6.95
CA LEU A 107 13.47 -20.33 5.92
C LEU A 107 12.92 -19.56 4.72
N ARG A 108 12.11 -18.53 4.97
CA ARG A 108 11.48 -17.74 3.89
C ARG A 108 12.50 -16.88 3.13
N THR A 109 13.48 -16.32 3.83
CA THR A 109 14.58 -15.58 3.18
C THR A 109 15.34 -16.48 2.20
N ARG A 110 15.76 -17.67 2.64
CA ARG A 110 16.43 -18.64 1.76
C ARG A 110 15.56 -19.04 0.58
N GLN A 111 14.27 -19.29 0.80
CA GLN A 111 13.33 -19.62 -0.28
C GLN A 111 13.27 -18.52 -1.34
N VAL A 112 13.32 -17.25 -0.94
CA VAL A 112 13.36 -16.12 -1.88
C VAL A 112 14.68 -16.04 -2.63
N GLU A 113 15.81 -16.24 -1.93
CA GLU A 113 17.15 -16.24 -2.52
C GLU A 113 17.31 -17.35 -3.58
N ASP A 114 16.78 -18.55 -3.30
CA ASP A 114 16.85 -19.70 -4.21
C ASP A 114 15.82 -19.63 -5.34
N SER A 115 14.84 -18.72 -5.27
CA SER A 115 13.76 -18.63 -6.24
C SER A 115 14.17 -17.90 -7.52
N ASN A 116 13.84 -18.47 -8.68
CA ASN A 116 13.99 -17.82 -9.99
C ASN A 116 12.63 -17.27 -10.47
N ILE A 117 12.08 -16.29 -9.76
CA ILE A 117 10.78 -15.69 -10.08
C ILE A 117 10.85 -14.53 -11.08
N GLN A 118 12.04 -14.02 -11.39
CA GLN A 118 12.23 -12.82 -12.22
C GLN A 118 11.54 -12.89 -13.60
N PRO A 119 11.60 -14.01 -14.37
CA PRO A 119 10.94 -14.09 -15.66
C PRO A 119 9.41 -13.97 -15.57
N TYR A 120 8.82 -14.56 -14.51
CA TYR A 120 7.37 -14.49 -14.28
C TYR A 120 6.94 -13.07 -13.87
N LEU A 121 7.70 -12.45 -12.97
CA LEU A 121 7.43 -11.09 -12.51
C LEU A 121 7.44 -10.10 -13.68
N ARG A 122 8.34 -10.26 -14.63
CA ARG A 122 8.42 -9.38 -15.79
C ARG A 122 7.13 -9.40 -16.62
N GLN A 123 6.54 -10.57 -16.82
CA GLN A 123 5.26 -10.69 -17.53
C GLN A 123 4.11 -9.99 -16.79
N PHE A 124 4.05 -10.15 -15.45
CA PHE A 124 3.04 -9.45 -14.64
C PHE A 124 3.24 -7.93 -14.69
N PHE A 125 4.46 -7.45 -14.60
CA PHE A 125 4.77 -6.02 -14.66
C PHE A 125 4.41 -5.41 -16.01
N ASP A 126 4.73 -6.07 -17.11
CA ASP A 126 4.38 -5.60 -18.44
C ASP A 126 2.86 -5.58 -18.65
N ALA A 127 2.13 -6.57 -18.16
CA ALA A 127 0.68 -6.64 -18.20
C ALA A 127 0.03 -5.55 -17.34
N ALA A 128 0.50 -5.34 -16.11
CA ALA A 128 0.00 -4.31 -15.21
C ALA A 128 0.26 -2.90 -15.77
N ALA A 129 1.44 -2.66 -16.35
CA ALA A 129 1.85 -1.35 -16.88
C ALA A 129 0.90 -0.82 -17.97
N VAL A 130 0.22 -1.69 -18.72
CA VAL A 130 -0.76 -1.30 -19.74
C VAL A 130 -1.91 -0.52 -19.10
N ASN A 131 -2.41 -0.96 -17.94
CA ASN A 131 -3.54 -0.33 -17.24
C ASN A 131 -3.22 1.08 -16.72
N TYR A 132 -1.93 1.43 -16.57
CA TYR A 132 -1.48 2.72 -16.03
C TYR A 132 -1.02 3.70 -17.11
N LYS A 133 -0.70 3.24 -18.34
CA LYS A 133 -0.31 4.11 -19.47
C LYS A 133 -1.45 5.05 -19.88
N ASP A 134 -2.67 4.55 -19.96
CA ASP A 134 -3.84 5.34 -20.36
C ASP A 134 -4.22 6.45 -19.36
N SER A 135 -3.82 6.31 -18.11
CA SER A 135 -4.07 7.34 -17.09
C SER A 135 -3.06 8.49 -17.13
N SER A 136 -1.84 8.27 -17.60
CA SER A 136 -0.81 9.31 -17.73
C SER A 136 -1.05 10.21 -18.95
N GLU A 137 -1.55 9.69 -20.05
CA GLU A 137 -1.88 10.47 -21.25
C GLU A 137 -3.07 11.42 -21.03
N LYS A 138 -4.07 10.99 -20.25
CA LYS A 138 -5.21 11.87 -19.89
C LYS A 138 -4.84 13.04 -18.99
N ASN A 139 -3.75 12.94 -18.22
CA ASN A 139 -3.25 14.02 -17.37
C ASN A 139 -2.33 15.00 -18.12
N SER A 140 -1.57 14.55 -19.13
CA SER A 140 -0.73 15.43 -19.96
C SER A 140 -1.57 16.28 -20.93
N ALA A 141 -2.66 15.74 -21.47
CA ALA A 141 -3.57 16.48 -22.35
C ALA A 141 -4.36 17.61 -21.66
N LYS A 142 -4.51 17.57 -20.31
CA LYS A 142 -5.15 18.65 -19.54
C LYS A 142 -4.22 19.81 -19.18
N THR A 143 -2.91 19.63 -19.26
CA THR A 143 -1.92 20.68 -18.90
C THR A 143 -1.49 21.54 -20.09
N THR A 144 -1.67 21.09 -21.33
CA THR A 144 -1.28 21.81 -22.55
C THR A 144 -2.39 22.69 -23.14
N GLY A 145 -3.59 22.68 -22.56
CA GLY A 145 -4.75 23.44 -23.06
C GLY A 145 -4.96 24.83 -22.44
N ARG A 146 -4.01 25.38 -21.67
CA ARG A 146 -4.23 26.67 -20.98
C ARG A 146 -3.08 27.69 -21.14
N SER A 147 -2.62 27.87 -22.35
CA SER A 147 -1.75 28.99 -22.66
C SER A 147 -1.83 29.38 -24.13
N THR A 148 -2.90 30.10 -24.55
CA THR A 148 -2.88 31.07 -25.65
C THR A 148 -4.19 31.85 -25.62
N SER A 149 -4.24 32.98 -24.93
CA SER A 149 -4.98 34.17 -25.34
C SER A 149 -4.84 35.27 -24.29
N ALA A 150 -3.81 36.11 -24.43
CA ALA A 150 -3.83 37.47 -23.93
C ALA A 150 -2.80 38.27 -24.73
N ALA A 151 -3.16 38.61 -25.94
CA ALA A 151 -2.50 39.68 -26.69
C ALA A 151 -3.36 40.93 -26.62
N GLY A 152 -2.80 42.00 -26.06
CA GLY A 152 -2.99 43.34 -26.53
C GLY A 152 -4.27 44.08 -26.14
N ARG A 153 -4.12 45.00 -25.16
CA ARG A 153 -4.65 46.35 -25.25
C ARG A 153 -3.93 47.27 -24.27
N SER A 154 -2.98 48.06 -24.83
CA SER A 154 -2.45 49.26 -24.23
C SER A 154 -3.56 50.26 -24.00
N ARG A 155 -3.72 50.76 -22.78
CA ARG A 155 -4.44 51.98 -22.48
C ARG A 155 -3.50 52.94 -21.78
N THR A 156 -3.14 54.00 -22.50
CA THR A 156 -2.43 55.18 -22.08
C THR A 156 -3.13 55.85 -20.89
N CYS A 157 -2.40 56.07 -19.83
CA CYS A 157 -2.82 56.85 -18.67
C CYS A 157 -2.56 58.33 -18.96
N ARG A 158 -3.61 59.15 -19.10
CA ARG A 158 -3.55 60.62 -19.06
C ARG A 158 -3.58 61.09 -17.60
N LYS A 159 -2.57 61.83 -17.21
CA LYS A 159 -2.58 62.63 -15.97
C LYS A 159 -3.56 63.82 -16.08
N PRO A 160 -4.30 64.18 -15.05
CA PRO A 160 -4.88 65.50 -14.94
C PRO A 160 -3.91 66.40 -14.20
N SER A 161 -3.74 67.61 -14.80
CA SER A 161 -2.99 68.76 -14.32
C SER A 161 -3.66 69.40 -13.10
N ALA A 162 -2.82 69.89 -12.17
CA ALA A 162 -3.18 70.72 -11.07
C ALA A 162 -3.57 72.15 -11.58
N SER A 163 -4.58 72.76 -10.94
CA SER A 163 -4.71 74.19 -10.84
C SER A 163 -5.58 74.60 -9.63
N LYS A 164 -4.93 75.42 -8.82
CA LYS A 164 -5.37 76.32 -7.75
C LYS A 164 -6.01 75.72 -6.49
#